data_36b43fe1986dfc249b9aa79b1bc81c4c
#
_entry.id   36b43fe1986dfc249b9aa79b1bc81c4c
#
_cell.length_a   1.000
_cell.length_b   1.000
_cell.length_c   1.000
_cell.angle_alpha   90.00
_cell.angle_beta   90.00
_cell.angle_gamma   90.00
#
_symmetry.space_group_name_H-M   'P 1'
#
loop_
_entity.id
_entity.type
_entity.pdbx_description
1 polymer ?
#
loop_
_entity_poly.entity_id
_entity_poly.type
_entity_poly.pdbx_seq_one_letter_code
_entity_poly.pdbx_strand_id
1 'polypeptide(L)'
;MCLVRRDIFNARPEVDKCSTRHSVYKETIMILDALENADAYNALNSGFAKAFEFLRRDDLAELEEGRHDIDGERVYAMIVKAAGRETEVGELEAHEQYIDVQYVISGTDEMGWRPRSSCTQPQAEYNDEDDYQMFSDRPTAWVATEPGTFAIFFPNDPHIPLISAEQLHKAVVKVAVE
;
A
#
# COMPACT_ATOMS: atom_id res chain seq x y z
N MET A 1 47.28 -42.67 26.35
CA MET A 1 47.21 -41.48 25.51
C MET A 1 46.20 -41.81 24.40
N CYS A 2 44.96 -41.57 24.65
CA CYS A 2 43.88 -41.96 23.79
C CYS A 2 43.07 -40.74 23.42
N LEU A 3 43.09 -40.37 22.16
CA LEU A 3 42.39 -39.21 21.60
C LEU A 3 40.91 -39.56 21.41
N VAL A 4 40.06 -38.91 22.17
CA VAL A 4 38.60 -38.96 21.96
C VAL A 4 38.26 -37.94 20.88
N ARG A 5 37.85 -38.43 19.66
CA ARG A 5 37.19 -37.64 18.66
C ARG A 5 35.77 -37.38 19.14
N ARG A 6 35.41 -36.12 19.26
CA ARG A 6 34.02 -35.68 19.38
C ARG A 6 33.44 -35.55 17.97
N ASP A 7 32.49 -36.43 17.65
CA ASP A 7 31.59 -36.25 16.53
C ASP A 7 30.52 -35.24 16.94
N ILE A 8 30.72 -34.00 16.47
CA ILE A 8 29.65 -32.99 16.42
C ILE A 8 29.14 -33.07 15.00
N PHE A 9 27.91 -33.56 14.79
CA PHE A 9 27.04 -33.05 13.76
C PHE A 9 25.91 -34.00 13.37
N ASN A 10 24.70 -33.66 13.62
CA ASN A 10 23.68 -33.42 12.58
C ASN A 10 22.31 -33.33 13.25
N ALA A 11 22.03 -32.22 13.87
CA ALA A 11 20.65 -31.79 14.02
C ALA A 11 20.38 -30.80 12.90
N ARG A 12 19.72 -31.24 11.84
CA ARG A 12 19.02 -30.34 10.94
C ARG A 12 17.89 -29.72 11.77
N PRO A 13 17.72 -28.38 11.75
CA PRO A 13 16.52 -27.82 12.36
C PRO A 13 15.31 -28.35 11.61
N GLU A 14 14.37 -28.95 12.33
CA GLU A 14 13.02 -29.19 11.85
C GLU A 14 12.46 -27.83 11.45
N VAL A 15 12.22 -27.65 10.16
CA VAL A 15 11.51 -26.50 9.64
C VAL A 15 10.05 -26.68 10.03
N ASP A 16 9.64 -25.94 11.04
CA ASP A 16 8.27 -25.88 11.52
C ASP A 16 7.36 -25.46 10.35
N LYS A 17 6.55 -26.37 9.83
CA LYS A 17 5.65 -26.17 8.69
C LYS A 17 4.40 -25.38 9.06
N CYS A 18 4.38 -24.72 10.19
CA CYS A 18 3.26 -23.92 10.65
C CYS A 18 3.68 -22.48 10.84
N SER A 19 3.89 -21.74 9.80
CA SER A 19 3.82 -20.27 9.73
C SER A 19 4.50 -19.69 8.49
N THR A 20 4.04 -20.03 7.29
CA THR A 20 4.53 -19.39 6.06
C THR A 20 3.39 -18.74 5.28
N ARG A 21 2.60 -17.93 5.94
CA ARG A 21 1.88 -16.81 5.33
C ARG A 21 2.41 -15.49 5.92
N HIS A 22 3.72 -15.34 5.97
CA HIS A 22 4.33 -14.03 6.20
C HIS A 22 4.69 -13.47 4.83
N SER A 23 3.82 -12.61 4.42
CA SER A 23 3.84 -11.72 3.28
C SER A 23 5.24 -11.41 2.75
N VAL A 24 5.42 -11.59 1.44
CA VAL A 24 6.54 -11.11 0.61
C VAL A 24 6.80 -9.60 0.85
N TYR A 25 5.82 -8.88 1.36
CA TYR A 25 5.84 -7.43 1.62
C TYR A 25 6.52 -7.00 2.93
N LYS A 26 7.05 -7.94 3.72
CA LYS A 26 7.64 -7.60 5.03
C LYS A 26 8.88 -6.67 4.93
N GLU A 27 9.52 -6.66 3.78
CA GLU A 27 10.70 -5.82 3.49
C GLU A 27 10.42 -4.79 2.38
N THR A 28 9.19 -4.72 1.85
CA THR A 28 8.81 -3.75 0.82
C THR A 28 8.33 -2.48 1.51
N ILE A 29 8.85 -1.35 1.09
CA ILE A 29 8.44 -0.02 1.52
C ILE A 29 7.63 0.64 0.40
N MET A 30 6.90 1.71 0.71
CA MET A 30 6.13 2.46 -0.27
C MET A 30 6.94 2.73 -1.55
N ILE A 31 6.26 2.76 -2.68
CA ILE A 31 6.84 3.06 -3.99
C ILE A 31 6.20 4.35 -4.50
N LEU A 32 7.00 5.24 -5.10
CA LEU A 32 6.54 6.40 -5.85
C LEU A 32 7.21 6.37 -7.22
N ASP A 33 6.42 6.35 -8.30
CA ASP A 33 6.95 6.29 -9.66
C ASP A 33 5.94 6.85 -10.69
N ALA A 34 6.40 7.05 -11.92
CA ALA A 34 5.56 7.39 -13.06
C ALA A 34 4.82 6.15 -13.60
N LEU A 35 3.58 6.34 -14.08
CA LEU A 35 2.76 5.25 -14.60
C LEU A 35 3.41 4.51 -15.79
N GLU A 36 4.29 5.18 -16.54
CA GLU A 36 5.05 4.57 -17.63
C GLU A 36 5.99 3.45 -17.16
N ASN A 37 6.46 3.51 -15.90
CA ASN A 37 7.37 2.54 -15.28
C ASN A 37 6.64 1.40 -14.55
N ALA A 38 5.31 1.42 -14.48
CA ALA A 38 4.50 0.55 -13.65
C ALA A 38 4.72 -0.95 -13.91
N ASP A 39 5.08 -1.35 -15.12
CA ASP A 39 5.32 -2.75 -15.47
C ASP A 39 6.48 -3.40 -14.67
N ALA A 40 7.42 -2.58 -14.16
CA ALA A 40 8.51 -3.05 -13.32
C ALA A 40 8.00 -3.66 -11.99
N TYR A 41 6.80 -3.31 -11.57
CA TYR A 41 6.20 -3.71 -10.29
C TYR A 41 5.21 -4.89 -10.41
N ASN A 42 4.88 -5.34 -11.63
CA ASN A 42 3.91 -6.41 -11.87
C ASN A 42 4.24 -7.72 -11.13
N ALA A 43 5.52 -7.99 -10.88
CA ALA A 43 5.95 -9.20 -10.19
C ALA A 43 5.74 -9.17 -8.66
N LEU A 44 5.41 -8.01 -8.08
CA LEU A 44 5.21 -7.87 -6.63
C LEU A 44 3.86 -8.42 -6.16
N ASN A 45 2.83 -8.39 -7.00
CA ASN A 45 1.51 -8.96 -6.71
C ASN A 45 0.80 -9.30 -8.03
N SER A 46 0.09 -10.43 -8.08
CA SER A 46 -0.60 -10.90 -9.30
C SER A 46 -1.72 -9.95 -9.79
N GLY A 47 -2.25 -9.08 -8.92
CA GLY A 47 -3.26 -8.07 -9.24
C GLY A 47 -2.69 -6.79 -9.87
N PHE A 48 -1.40 -6.52 -9.75
CA PHE A 48 -0.82 -5.23 -10.20
C PHE A 48 -0.94 -5.01 -11.70
N ALA A 49 -0.74 -6.02 -12.52
CA ALA A 49 -0.90 -5.88 -13.97
C ALA A 49 -2.30 -5.37 -14.35
N LYS A 50 -3.36 -5.88 -13.70
CA LYS A 50 -4.74 -5.43 -13.91
C LYS A 50 -4.98 -4.02 -13.35
N ALA A 51 -4.39 -3.71 -12.21
CA ALA A 51 -4.46 -2.38 -11.62
C ALA A 51 -3.86 -1.32 -12.56
N PHE A 52 -2.66 -1.57 -13.07
CA PHE A 52 -2.00 -0.65 -13.99
C PHE A 52 -2.65 -0.58 -15.37
N GLU A 53 -3.21 -1.67 -15.88
CA GLU A 53 -4.03 -1.65 -17.10
C GLU A 53 -5.25 -0.74 -16.93
N PHE A 54 -5.95 -0.83 -15.78
CA PHE A 54 -7.05 0.06 -15.46
C PHE A 54 -6.64 1.53 -15.41
N LEU A 55 -5.49 1.85 -14.80
CA LEU A 55 -4.99 3.23 -14.68
C LEU A 55 -4.53 3.84 -16.03
N ARG A 56 -4.21 3.00 -17.03
CA ARG A 56 -3.78 3.43 -18.37
C ARG A 56 -4.93 3.66 -19.35
N ARG A 57 -6.16 3.45 -18.94
CA ARG A 57 -7.32 3.62 -19.83
C ARG A 57 -7.51 5.09 -20.22
N ASP A 58 -7.88 5.33 -21.48
CA ASP A 58 -8.04 6.67 -22.04
C ASP A 58 -9.18 7.46 -21.39
N ASP A 59 -10.23 6.77 -20.92
CA ASP A 59 -11.41 7.35 -20.29
C ASP A 59 -11.34 7.44 -18.76
N LEU A 60 -10.16 7.22 -18.15
CA LEU A 60 -10.00 7.20 -16.69
C LEU A 60 -10.52 8.48 -16.01
N ALA A 61 -10.28 9.64 -16.62
CA ALA A 61 -10.70 10.93 -16.10
C ALA A 61 -12.22 11.19 -16.24
N GLU A 62 -12.90 10.39 -17.08
CA GLU A 62 -14.35 10.52 -17.34
C GLU A 62 -15.17 9.62 -16.42
N LEU A 63 -14.53 8.70 -15.68
CA LEU A 63 -15.20 7.79 -14.78
C LEU A 63 -15.93 8.54 -13.66
N GLU A 64 -17.09 8.03 -13.30
CA GLU A 64 -17.85 8.54 -12.17
C GLU A 64 -17.17 8.19 -10.84
N GLU A 65 -17.42 8.99 -9.81
CA GLU A 65 -16.97 8.70 -8.46
C GLU A 65 -17.56 7.39 -7.94
N GLY A 66 -16.78 6.71 -7.12
CA GLY A 66 -17.18 5.47 -6.47
C GLY A 66 -16.38 4.27 -6.94
N ARG A 67 -16.92 3.08 -6.64
CA ARG A 67 -16.26 1.80 -6.89
C ARG A 67 -16.43 1.35 -8.35
N HIS A 68 -15.32 0.89 -8.91
CA HIS A 68 -15.24 0.25 -10.23
C HIS A 68 -14.57 -1.12 -10.09
N ASP A 69 -15.30 -2.17 -10.41
CA ASP A 69 -14.79 -3.54 -10.34
C ASP A 69 -13.81 -3.82 -11.49
N ILE A 70 -12.65 -4.40 -11.16
CA ILE A 70 -11.61 -4.80 -12.13
C ILE A 70 -11.51 -6.33 -12.16
N ASP A 71 -11.41 -6.97 -10.99
CA ASP A 71 -11.35 -8.42 -10.80
C ASP A 71 -12.07 -8.84 -9.51
N GLY A 72 -13.34 -8.44 -9.38
CA GLY A 72 -14.14 -8.67 -8.18
C GLY A 72 -13.50 -8.06 -6.94
N GLU A 73 -13.47 -8.83 -5.84
CA GLU A 73 -12.83 -8.36 -4.59
C GLU A 73 -11.31 -8.44 -4.62
N ARG A 74 -10.70 -9.07 -5.62
CA ARG A 74 -9.23 -9.13 -5.70
C ARG A 74 -8.60 -7.83 -6.17
N VAL A 75 -9.26 -7.13 -7.10
CA VAL A 75 -8.81 -5.83 -7.61
C VAL A 75 -10.02 -4.98 -7.93
N TYR A 76 -10.12 -3.82 -7.31
CA TYR A 76 -11.13 -2.81 -7.64
C TYR A 76 -10.54 -1.41 -7.49
N ALA A 77 -11.15 -0.42 -8.15
CA ALA A 77 -10.75 0.97 -8.04
C ALA A 77 -11.83 1.79 -7.34
N MET A 78 -11.40 2.79 -6.59
CA MET A 78 -12.23 3.88 -6.09
C MET A 78 -11.82 5.16 -6.83
N ILE A 79 -12.74 5.74 -7.59
CA ILE A 79 -12.56 7.06 -8.19
C ILE A 79 -13.01 8.11 -7.18
N VAL A 80 -12.13 9.05 -6.87
CA VAL A 80 -12.34 10.07 -5.83
C VAL A 80 -12.16 11.46 -6.45
N LYS A 81 -13.18 12.32 -6.26
CA LYS A 81 -13.13 13.76 -6.56
C LYS A 81 -13.41 14.52 -5.27
N ALA A 82 -12.40 15.09 -4.67
CA ALA A 82 -12.52 15.72 -3.36
C ALA A 82 -11.74 17.05 -3.28
N ALA A 83 -12.21 17.94 -2.43
CA ALA A 83 -11.37 19.03 -1.97
C ALA A 83 -10.22 18.46 -1.15
N GLY A 84 -9.01 18.96 -1.37
CA GLY A 84 -7.88 18.60 -0.52
C GLY A 84 -8.10 19.00 0.93
N ARG A 85 -7.40 18.33 1.83
CA ARG A 85 -7.40 18.61 3.27
C ARG A 85 -6.10 19.32 3.67
N GLU A 86 -6.15 20.08 4.76
CA GLU A 86 -4.96 20.62 5.39
C GLU A 86 -4.17 19.51 6.11
N THR A 87 -2.85 19.68 6.20
CA THR A 87 -1.92 18.70 6.81
C THR A 87 -2.26 18.39 8.27
N GLU A 88 -2.79 19.36 9.01
CA GLU A 88 -3.09 19.27 10.44
C GLU A 88 -4.27 18.35 10.78
N VAL A 89 -5.13 18.09 9.80
CA VAL A 89 -6.33 17.25 10.00
C VAL A 89 -6.18 15.84 9.45
N GLY A 90 -5.02 15.53 8.86
CA GLY A 90 -4.75 14.21 8.33
C GLY A 90 -4.31 13.24 9.43
N GLU A 91 -4.82 12.02 9.39
CA GLU A 91 -4.43 10.92 10.26
C GLU A 91 -3.89 9.78 9.41
N LEU A 92 -2.88 9.06 9.93
CA LEU A 92 -2.34 7.90 9.24
C LEU A 92 -3.33 6.75 9.25
N GLU A 93 -3.65 6.24 8.08
CA GLU A 93 -4.43 5.02 7.89
C GLU A 93 -3.55 3.88 7.36
N ALA A 94 -3.84 2.65 7.78
CA ALA A 94 -3.17 1.44 7.29
C ALA A 94 -4.21 0.36 7.01
N HIS A 95 -3.91 -0.48 6.03
CA HIS A 95 -4.72 -1.61 5.59
C HIS A 95 -3.99 -2.93 5.88
N GLU A 96 -4.70 -4.04 5.99
CA GLU A 96 -4.10 -5.37 6.12
C GLU A 96 -4.49 -6.31 4.99
N GLN A 97 -5.68 -6.13 4.42
CA GLN A 97 -6.22 -6.99 3.36
C GLN A 97 -5.87 -6.50 1.97
N TYR A 98 -5.63 -5.19 1.81
CA TYR A 98 -5.35 -4.57 0.51
C TYR A 98 -4.07 -3.75 0.50
N ILE A 99 -3.46 -3.71 -0.68
CA ILE A 99 -2.41 -2.78 -1.08
C ILE A 99 -3.10 -1.65 -1.83
N ASP A 100 -2.77 -0.40 -1.50
CA ASP A 100 -3.26 0.77 -2.20
C ASP A 100 -2.32 1.18 -3.32
N VAL A 101 -2.82 1.24 -4.55
CA VAL A 101 -2.15 1.92 -5.66
C VAL A 101 -2.89 3.22 -5.91
N GLN A 102 -2.33 4.34 -5.46
CA GLN A 102 -2.94 5.65 -5.51
C GLN A 102 -2.35 6.45 -6.69
N TYR A 103 -3.19 6.77 -7.67
CA TYR A 103 -2.81 7.49 -8.89
C TYR A 103 -3.54 8.81 -8.98
N VAL A 104 -2.81 9.89 -9.26
CA VAL A 104 -3.38 11.23 -9.40
C VAL A 104 -3.71 11.50 -10.86
N ILE A 105 -4.98 11.85 -11.11
CA ILE A 105 -5.51 12.23 -12.42
C ILE A 105 -5.39 13.75 -12.61
N SER A 106 -5.75 14.55 -11.56
CA SER A 106 -5.55 15.99 -11.53
C SER A 106 -5.39 16.52 -10.12
N GLY A 107 -4.71 17.64 -9.97
CA GLY A 107 -4.24 18.20 -8.69
C GLY A 107 -2.92 17.57 -8.26
N THR A 108 -2.45 17.89 -7.05
CA THR A 108 -1.27 17.31 -6.43
C THR A 108 -1.65 16.80 -5.05
N ASP A 109 -1.45 15.52 -4.78
CA ASP A 109 -1.71 14.92 -3.46
C ASP A 109 -0.38 14.77 -2.70
N GLU A 110 -0.21 15.54 -1.62
CA GLU A 110 0.93 15.44 -0.71
C GLU A 110 0.67 14.38 0.35
N MET A 111 0.98 13.13 0.04
CA MET A 111 0.70 12.03 0.95
C MET A 111 1.74 11.91 2.06
N GLY A 112 1.27 11.88 3.31
CA GLY A 112 2.11 11.59 4.47
C GLY A 112 2.36 10.10 4.61
N TRP A 113 3.57 9.70 5.04
CA TRP A 113 3.94 8.30 5.23
C TRP A 113 4.74 8.08 6.52
N ARG A 114 4.55 6.90 7.12
CA ARG A 114 5.32 6.42 8.27
C ARG A 114 5.38 4.89 8.25
N PRO A 115 6.54 4.25 8.55
CA PRO A 115 6.57 2.79 8.66
C PRO A 115 5.73 2.32 9.86
N ARG A 116 4.86 1.31 9.67
CA ARG A 116 3.94 0.79 10.71
C ARG A 116 4.68 0.36 11.97
N SER A 117 5.89 -0.21 11.83
CA SER A 117 6.72 -0.61 12.97
C SER A 117 7.12 0.53 13.91
N SER A 118 7.00 1.77 13.46
CA SER A 118 7.29 2.96 14.26
C SER A 118 6.03 3.71 14.73
N CYS A 119 4.84 3.26 14.35
CA CYS A 119 3.58 3.78 14.87
C CYS A 119 3.36 3.29 16.31
N THR A 120 3.07 4.20 17.22
CA THR A 120 2.94 3.94 18.66
C THR A 120 1.63 4.43 19.25
N GLN A 121 0.80 5.11 18.46
CA GLN A 121 -0.43 5.76 18.89
C GLN A 121 -1.64 5.31 18.05
N PRO A 122 -1.99 4.00 18.06
CA PRO A 122 -3.22 3.55 17.41
C PRO A 122 -4.42 4.18 18.12
N GLN A 123 -5.41 4.64 17.35
CA GLN A 123 -6.64 5.21 17.89
C GLN A 123 -7.63 4.14 18.34
N ALA A 124 -7.61 3.01 17.64
CA ALA A 124 -8.40 1.83 17.93
C ALA A 124 -7.68 0.57 17.44
N GLU A 125 -8.22 -0.59 17.74
CA GLU A 125 -7.81 -1.82 17.12
C GLU A 125 -8.17 -1.80 15.62
N TYR A 126 -7.50 -2.66 14.84
CA TYR A 126 -7.78 -2.81 13.42
C TYR A 126 -9.24 -3.24 13.19
N ASN A 127 -9.91 -2.56 12.27
CA ASN A 127 -11.26 -2.89 11.83
C ASN A 127 -11.19 -3.84 10.63
N ASP A 128 -11.49 -5.11 10.87
CA ASP A 128 -11.42 -6.18 9.86
C ASP A 128 -12.51 -6.06 8.77
N GLU A 129 -13.67 -5.46 9.11
CA GLU A 129 -14.78 -5.30 8.18
C GLU A 129 -14.50 -4.22 7.13
N ASP A 130 -13.92 -3.11 7.56
CA ASP A 130 -13.63 -1.95 6.70
C ASP A 130 -12.17 -1.88 6.24
N ASP A 131 -11.34 -2.85 6.66
CA ASP A 131 -9.89 -2.94 6.36
C ASP A 131 -9.12 -1.67 6.67
N TYR A 132 -9.22 -1.14 7.89
CA TYR A 132 -8.38 -0.01 8.29
C TYR A 132 -7.98 -0.01 9.75
N GLN A 133 -6.86 0.63 10.03
CA GLN A 133 -6.43 1.05 11.36
C GLN A 133 -5.89 2.48 11.30
N MET A 134 -6.37 3.34 12.21
CA MET A 134 -5.97 4.74 12.30
C MET A 134 -4.92 4.95 13.38
N PHE A 135 -3.96 5.87 13.13
CA PHE A 135 -2.91 6.25 14.05
C PHE A 135 -2.82 7.77 14.20
N SER A 136 -2.63 8.24 15.43
CA SER A 136 -2.40 9.66 15.75
C SER A 136 -0.91 10.05 15.65
N ASP A 137 -0.05 9.12 15.26
CA ASP A 137 1.37 9.40 14.97
C ASP A 137 1.49 10.38 13.80
N ARG A 138 2.55 11.18 13.80
CA ARG A 138 2.85 12.08 12.67
C ARG A 138 3.63 11.35 11.58
N PRO A 139 3.43 11.69 10.29
CA PRO A 139 4.26 11.20 9.21
C PRO A 139 5.74 11.48 9.45
N THR A 140 6.59 10.61 8.94
CA THR A 140 8.06 10.80 8.92
C THR A 140 8.57 11.26 7.57
N ALA A 141 7.74 11.12 6.52
CA ALA A 141 8.02 11.64 5.18
C ALA A 141 6.71 12.14 4.53
N TRP A 142 6.85 13.06 3.59
CA TRP A 142 5.79 13.53 2.72
C TRP A 142 6.23 13.33 1.28
N VAL A 143 5.32 12.86 0.45
CA VAL A 143 5.56 12.61 -0.96
C VAL A 143 4.48 13.30 -1.80
N ALA A 144 4.91 14.17 -2.70
CA ALA A 144 4.03 14.80 -3.66
C ALA A 144 3.79 13.83 -4.81
N THR A 145 2.53 13.48 -5.04
CA THR A 145 2.10 12.65 -6.18
C THR A 145 1.35 13.55 -7.15
N GLU A 146 1.93 13.74 -8.32
CA GLU A 146 1.43 14.60 -9.38
C GLU A 146 0.69 13.78 -10.46
N PRO A 147 -0.09 14.43 -11.35
CA PRO A 147 -0.72 13.74 -12.47
C PRO A 147 0.27 12.91 -13.29
N GLY A 148 -0.11 11.67 -13.58
CA GLY A 148 0.75 10.71 -14.29
C GLY A 148 1.68 9.90 -13.39
N THR A 149 1.69 10.16 -12.07
CA THR A 149 2.45 9.39 -11.09
C THR A 149 1.53 8.61 -10.15
N PHE A 150 2.07 7.55 -9.55
CA PHE A 150 1.38 6.74 -8.56
C PHE A 150 2.24 6.50 -7.32
N ALA A 151 1.58 6.31 -6.19
CA ALA A 151 2.19 5.77 -4.98
C ALA A 151 1.58 4.40 -4.66
N ILE A 152 2.41 3.43 -4.22
CA ILE A 152 1.95 2.14 -3.70
C ILE A 152 2.21 2.12 -2.19
N PHE A 153 1.17 1.86 -1.42
CA PHE A 153 1.25 1.64 0.02
C PHE A 153 0.89 0.20 0.34
N PHE A 154 1.84 -0.52 0.93
CA PHE A 154 1.66 -1.89 1.40
C PHE A 154 1.08 -1.89 2.82
N PRO A 155 0.68 -3.03 3.40
CA PRO A 155 0.14 -3.10 4.76
C PRO A 155 1.04 -2.49 5.86
N ASN A 156 2.35 -2.40 5.58
CA ASN A 156 3.32 -1.80 6.50
C ASN A 156 3.55 -0.30 6.28
N ASP A 157 2.76 0.33 5.42
CA ASP A 157 2.90 1.73 5.01
C ASP A 157 1.68 2.57 5.44
N PRO A 158 1.48 2.85 6.74
CA PRO A 158 0.53 3.87 7.17
C PRO A 158 0.75 5.17 6.44
N HIS A 159 -0.34 5.74 5.90
CA HIS A 159 -0.27 6.92 5.06
C HIS A 159 -1.46 7.86 5.30
N ILE A 160 -1.28 9.14 4.93
CA ILE A 160 -2.31 10.16 4.97
C ILE A 160 -2.56 10.60 3.53
N PRO A 161 -3.69 10.28 2.90
CA PRO A 161 -4.02 10.75 1.58
C PRO A 161 -4.80 12.08 1.61
N LEU A 162 -5.01 12.68 0.45
CA LEU A 162 -5.85 13.85 0.21
C LEU A 162 -5.33 15.13 0.86
N ILE A 163 -4.05 15.28 1.05
CA ILE A 163 -3.46 16.55 1.50
C ILE A 163 -3.14 17.41 0.29
N SER A 164 -3.89 18.49 0.12
CA SER A 164 -3.76 19.40 -1.03
C SER A 164 -4.45 20.73 -0.76
N ALA A 165 -3.95 21.78 -1.36
CA ALA A 165 -4.66 23.07 -1.43
C ALA A 165 -5.66 23.13 -2.60
N GLU A 166 -5.71 22.09 -3.46
CA GLU A 166 -6.47 22.04 -4.70
C GLU A 166 -7.61 21.02 -4.63
N GLN A 167 -8.45 21.03 -5.67
CA GLN A 167 -9.35 19.91 -5.92
C GLN A 167 -8.54 18.74 -6.46
N LEU A 168 -8.73 17.59 -5.86
CA LEU A 168 -8.09 16.33 -6.26
C LEU A 168 -9.06 15.46 -7.07
N HIS A 169 -8.56 14.90 -8.15
CA HIS A 169 -9.17 13.79 -8.85
C HIS A 169 -8.16 12.67 -8.92
N LYS A 170 -8.47 11.54 -8.31
CA LYS A 170 -7.56 10.39 -8.21
C LYS A 170 -8.29 9.06 -8.32
N ALA A 171 -7.54 8.03 -8.67
CA ALA A 171 -7.95 6.65 -8.57
C ALA A 171 -7.14 5.96 -7.47
N VAL A 172 -7.82 5.28 -6.55
CA VAL A 172 -7.21 4.39 -5.55
C VAL A 172 -7.57 2.97 -5.95
N VAL A 173 -6.59 2.21 -6.45
CA VAL A 173 -6.82 0.80 -6.80
C VAL A 173 -6.43 -0.06 -5.60
N LYS A 174 -7.41 -0.77 -5.07
CA LYS A 174 -7.26 -1.74 -4.00
C LYS A 174 -6.89 -3.10 -4.60
N VAL A 175 -5.73 -3.62 -4.22
CA VAL A 175 -5.21 -4.91 -4.69
C VAL A 175 -5.06 -5.84 -3.49
N ALA A 176 -5.78 -6.96 -3.47
CA ALA A 176 -5.77 -7.89 -2.36
C ALA A 176 -4.36 -8.43 -2.08
N VAL A 177 -4.00 -8.51 -0.81
CA VAL A 177 -2.75 -9.15 -0.32
C VAL A 177 -2.83 -10.64 -0.57
N GLU A 178 -1.74 -11.27 -1.03
CA GLU A 178 -1.62 -12.71 -1.30
C GLU A 178 -1.00 -13.48 -0.13
#